data_f4dc63f10681b2d2fa3210fc64b71230
#
_entry.id   f4dc63f10681b2d2fa3210fc64b71230
#
_cell.length_a   1.000
_cell.length_b   1.000
_cell.length_c   1.000
_cell.angle_alpha   90.00
_cell.angle_beta   90.00
_cell.angle_gamma   90.00
#
_symmetry.space_group_name_H-M   'P 1'
#
loop_
_entity.id
_entity.type
_entity.pdbx_description
1 polymer ?
#
loop_
_entity_poly.entity_id
_entity_poly.type
_entity_poly.pdbx_seq_one_letter_code
_entity_poly.pdbx_strand_id
1 'polypeptide(L)'
;MTSTALAERSTYPDWPTLTGRQEPEHLSEFDGSDERGHAAVELARRCRKPSMPWQVSALLAILRVTAGAWTHPDCCLIVPRQNGKTLILVIRCLYGLFVLGERIIYSSQRWPTAEDAYKRLWAIIVSRPSLRKRVVKNTCSQGMGYIELASGAKIAFITRSSDSGRGLDEVDLVIYDEAYNLTGGQIDALSWTQMASKNPQTIYASSAVNADKHPNGLILTGVRARGLAHDEGLYFAEFMAPPDMPRDSLDTARMANPSYGVIQTDAKIRKAIRGCGNVEERWTSYGVEALGWGIWPTEDDDHEAVIDPEVWRDMANTAPVLRGQVALALDRTLDGRHWALAAAQATADGRTHIEIGFFQSATHDEAVAYLLAVVEAWDPCVLVIDRKSPAAAIEAKLIAAGIEPEMTGAPQMAVACIGFYDDATTGLLSHTGQQILTDALASAVKREMPQGDWAWDRTAGGVISPLVAATLARWGLTAFGSTTPPPASPSTGTAAAPSRPRSSGELDVFAAAF
;
A
#
# COMPACT_ATOMS: atom_id res chain seq x y z
N MET A 1 -38.00 -11.20 -38.32
CA MET A 1 -36.82 -10.91 -39.18
C MET A 1 -35.64 -10.85 -38.26
N THR A 2 -34.86 -11.94 -38.22
CA THR A 2 -33.66 -12.09 -37.41
C THR A 2 -32.52 -11.34 -38.09
N SER A 3 -32.17 -10.16 -37.61
CA SER A 3 -30.97 -9.46 -38.01
C SER A 3 -29.78 -10.24 -37.46
N THR A 4 -29.15 -11.01 -38.32
CA THR A 4 -27.82 -11.59 -38.10
C THR A 4 -26.84 -10.45 -38.22
N ALA A 5 -26.50 -9.80 -37.10
CA ALA A 5 -25.37 -8.89 -37.05
C ALA A 5 -24.13 -9.68 -37.49
N LEU A 6 -23.58 -9.32 -38.63
CA LEU A 6 -22.27 -9.78 -39.09
C LEU A 6 -21.28 -9.40 -38.02
N ALA A 7 -20.76 -10.39 -37.30
CA ALA A 7 -19.63 -10.19 -36.38
C ALA A 7 -18.49 -9.59 -37.22
N GLU A 8 -18.09 -8.36 -36.91
CA GLU A 8 -16.95 -7.72 -37.52
C GLU A 8 -15.75 -8.66 -37.34
N ARG A 9 -15.17 -9.09 -38.47
CA ARG A 9 -13.98 -9.95 -38.46
C ARG A 9 -12.78 -9.09 -38.11
N SER A 10 -11.95 -9.57 -37.19
CA SER A 10 -10.67 -8.97 -36.86
C SER A 10 -9.83 -8.71 -38.11
N THR A 11 -9.17 -7.57 -38.17
CA THR A 11 -8.16 -7.25 -39.19
C THR A 11 -6.81 -7.95 -38.95
N TYR A 12 -6.69 -8.68 -37.82
CA TYR A 12 -5.47 -9.35 -37.40
C TYR A 12 -5.54 -10.87 -37.66
N PRO A 13 -4.82 -11.42 -38.62
CA PRO A 13 -4.89 -12.84 -39.02
C PRO A 13 -4.58 -13.80 -37.85
N ASP A 14 -3.60 -13.46 -37.03
CA ASP A 14 -3.20 -14.28 -35.87
C ASP A 14 -4.22 -14.22 -34.70
N TRP A 15 -5.14 -13.25 -34.73
CA TRP A 15 -6.14 -12.99 -33.70
C TRP A 15 -7.54 -12.78 -34.29
N PRO A 16 -8.13 -13.81 -34.95
CA PRO A 16 -9.33 -13.65 -35.77
C PRO A 16 -10.58 -13.25 -35.00
N THR A 17 -10.59 -13.38 -33.67
CA THR A 17 -11.71 -12.98 -32.80
C THR A 17 -11.48 -11.64 -32.11
N LEU A 18 -10.32 -11.01 -32.28
CA LEU A 18 -9.98 -9.76 -31.64
C LEU A 18 -10.77 -8.60 -32.24
N THR A 19 -11.59 -7.95 -31.41
CA THR A 19 -12.46 -6.83 -31.82
C THR A 19 -12.34 -5.62 -30.89
N GLY A 20 -11.46 -5.70 -29.86
CA GLY A 20 -11.16 -4.55 -29.01
C GLY A 20 -10.30 -3.51 -29.74
N ARG A 21 -10.47 -2.24 -29.36
CA ARG A 21 -9.64 -1.14 -29.86
C ARG A 21 -8.17 -1.37 -29.46
N GLN A 22 -7.26 -1.30 -30.42
CA GLN A 22 -5.85 -1.58 -30.18
C GLN A 22 -5.03 -0.35 -29.79
N GLU A 23 -5.52 0.84 -30.08
CA GLU A 23 -4.94 2.11 -29.69
C GLU A 23 -5.48 2.54 -28.32
N PRO A 24 -4.64 3.04 -27.40
CA PRO A 24 -5.10 3.58 -26.13
C PRO A 24 -5.91 4.87 -26.34
N GLU A 25 -6.71 5.27 -25.36
CA GLU A 25 -7.42 6.55 -25.36
C GLU A 25 -6.44 7.71 -25.18
N HIS A 26 -5.49 7.53 -24.28
CA HIS A 26 -4.42 8.50 -24.06
C HIS A 26 -3.08 7.82 -24.30
N LEU A 27 -2.26 8.46 -25.12
CA LEU A 27 -0.92 7.98 -25.48
C LEU A 27 0.09 9.12 -25.41
N SER A 28 1.20 8.89 -24.72
CA SER A 28 2.40 9.70 -24.81
C SER A 28 3.60 8.78 -25.04
N GLU A 29 4.28 8.96 -26.15
CA GLU A 29 5.50 8.23 -26.51
C GLU A 29 6.43 9.12 -27.34
N PHE A 30 7.72 8.81 -27.35
CA PHE A 30 8.75 9.57 -28.03
C PHE A 30 9.54 8.67 -28.99
N ASP A 31 10.12 9.27 -30.01
CA ASP A 31 10.83 8.57 -31.07
C ASP A 31 12.15 7.92 -30.60
N GLY A 32 12.47 6.78 -31.17
CA GLY A 32 13.69 6.04 -30.91
C GLY A 32 13.73 4.71 -31.67
N SER A 33 14.75 3.89 -31.45
CA SER A 33 14.88 2.58 -32.08
C SER A 33 14.01 1.52 -31.39
N ASP A 34 13.19 0.82 -32.14
CA ASP A 34 12.30 -0.25 -31.72
C ASP A 34 12.93 -1.66 -31.79
N GLU A 35 14.21 -1.77 -32.19
CA GLU A 35 14.87 -3.07 -32.42
C GLU A 35 14.79 -3.99 -31.20
N ARG A 36 14.98 -3.48 -29.99
CA ARG A 36 14.87 -4.26 -28.74
C ARG A 36 13.44 -4.77 -28.52
N GLY A 37 12.45 -3.94 -28.81
CA GLY A 37 11.04 -4.31 -28.72
C GLY A 37 10.69 -5.44 -29.69
N HIS A 38 11.09 -5.33 -30.95
CA HIS A 38 10.91 -6.38 -31.95
C HIS A 38 11.62 -7.69 -31.56
N ALA A 39 12.83 -7.60 -31.01
CA ALA A 39 13.56 -8.77 -30.52
C ALA A 39 12.85 -9.44 -29.32
N ALA A 40 12.25 -8.66 -28.43
CA ALA A 40 11.49 -9.19 -27.29
C ALA A 40 10.20 -9.89 -27.74
N VAL A 41 9.46 -9.31 -28.68
CA VAL A 41 8.26 -9.90 -29.29
C VAL A 41 8.60 -11.21 -30.01
N GLU A 42 9.70 -11.25 -30.77
CA GLU A 42 10.15 -12.46 -31.43
C GLU A 42 10.61 -13.54 -30.44
N LEU A 43 11.30 -13.16 -29.36
CA LEU A 43 11.65 -14.09 -28.27
C LEU A 43 10.39 -14.71 -27.65
N ALA A 44 9.36 -13.90 -27.38
CA ALA A 44 8.08 -14.36 -26.85
C ALA A 44 7.38 -15.33 -27.83
N ARG A 45 7.36 -14.99 -29.13
CA ARG A 45 6.79 -15.83 -30.18
C ARG A 45 7.51 -17.20 -30.26
N ARG A 46 8.82 -17.21 -30.20
CA ARG A 46 9.63 -18.45 -30.12
C ARG A 46 9.31 -19.25 -28.85
N CYS A 47 8.95 -18.58 -27.76
CA CYS A 47 8.49 -19.22 -26.53
C CYS A 47 7.01 -19.63 -26.56
N ARG A 48 6.34 -19.58 -27.71
CA ARG A 48 4.91 -19.87 -27.89
C ARG A 48 4.00 -18.98 -27.02
N LYS A 49 4.39 -17.72 -26.87
CA LYS A 49 3.63 -16.67 -26.20
C LYS A 49 3.46 -15.49 -27.16
N PRO A 50 2.65 -15.64 -28.22
CA PRO A 50 2.40 -14.53 -29.14
C PRO A 50 1.70 -13.38 -28.41
N SER A 51 2.06 -12.15 -28.79
CA SER A 51 1.48 -10.93 -28.25
C SER A 51 0.40 -10.40 -29.18
N MET A 52 -0.70 -9.89 -28.62
CA MET A 52 -1.73 -9.15 -29.38
C MET A 52 -1.16 -7.81 -29.86
N PRO A 53 -1.73 -7.15 -30.88
CA PRO A 53 -1.17 -5.91 -31.44
C PRO A 53 -0.90 -4.83 -30.40
N TRP A 54 -1.83 -4.53 -29.51
CA TRP A 54 -1.63 -3.56 -28.44
C TRP A 54 -0.48 -3.91 -27.48
N GLN A 55 -0.27 -5.22 -27.24
CA GLN A 55 0.86 -5.69 -26.42
C GLN A 55 2.18 -5.55 -27.15
N VAL A 56 2.17 -5.73 -28.48
CA VAL A 56 3.35 -5.46 -29.32
C VAL A 56 3.69 -3.98 -29.24
N SER A 57 2.73 -3.08 -29.49
CA SER A 57 2.96 -1.63 -29.41
C SER A 57 3.52 -1.21 -28.05
N ALA A 58 2.96 -1.73 -26.95
CA ALA A 58 3.48 -1.46 -25.61
C ALA A 58 4.92 -1.96 -25.41
N LEU A 59 5.26 -3.18 -25.89
CA LEU A 59 6.61 -3.71 -25.79
C LEU A 59 7.61 -2.92 -26.64
N LEU A 60 7.21 -2.45 -27.84
CA LEU A 60 8.05 -1.59 -28.67
C LEU A 60 8.39 -0.30 -27.93
N ALA A 61 7.38 0.39 -27.38
CA ALA A 61 7.57 1.64 -26.65
C ALA A 61 8.39 1.47 -25.37
N ILE A 62 8.08 0.45 -24.55
CA ILE A 62 8.80 0.17 -23.29
C ILE A 62 10.30 -0.14 -23.54
N LEU A 63 10.63 -0.80 -24.63
CA LEU A 63 12.00 -1.22 -24.95
C LEU A 63 12.71 -0.28 -25.95
N ARG A 64 12.11 0.85 -26.28
CA ARG A 64 12.65 1.86 -27.19
C ARG A 64 13.91 2.51 -26.62
N VAL A 65 14.90 2.75 -27.48
CA VAL A 65 16.18 3.36 -27.09
C VAL A 65 16.56 4.51 -28.01
N THR A 66 17.16 5.56 -27.41
CA THR A 66 17.73 6.70 -28.11
C THR A 66 19.15 6.90 -27.63
N ALA A 67 20.12 6.94 -28.54
CA ALA A 67 21.55 7.09 -28.21
C ALA A 67 22.07 6.08 -27.17
N GLY A 68 21.49 4.87 -27.12
CA GLY A 68 21.89 3.79 -26.20
C GLY A 68 21.22 3.79 -24.84
N ALA A 69 20.53 4.87 -24.45
CA ALA A 69 19.73 4.96 -23.24
C ALA A 69 18.24 4.62 -23.51
N TRP A 70 17.47 4.30 -22.46
CA TRP A 70 16.02 4.19 -22.61
C TRP A 70 15.43 5.52 -23.09
N THR A 71 14.63 5.48 -24.17
CA THR A 71 13.81 6.65 -24.56
C THR A 71 12.79 6.96 -23.48
N HIS A 72 12.30 5.93 -22.81
CA HIS A 72 11.32 6.03 -21.73
C HIS A 72 11.90 5.36 -20.47
N PRO A 73 12.69 6.07 -19.65
CA PRO A 73 13.13 5.57 -18.34
C PRO A 73 11.95 5.31 -17.39
N ASP A 74 10.86 6.04 -17.55
CA ASP A 74 9.59 5.77 -16.89
C ASP A 74 8.55 5.25 -17.89
N CYS A 75 7.79 4.23 -17.50
CA CYS A 75 6.70 3.69 -18.31
C CYS A 75 5.45 3.52 -17.45
N CYS A 76 4.29 3.94 -17.94
CA CYS A 76 3.01 3.77 -17.27
C CYS A 76 1.98 3.15 -18.22
N LEU A 77 1.44 2.00 -17.84
CA LEU A 77 0.45 1.26 -18.61
C LEU A 77 -0.82 1.03 -17.79
N ILE A 78 -1.88 1.76 -18.11
CA ILE A 78 -3.19 1.66 -17.46
C ILE A 78 -4.16 0.97 -18.42
N VAL A 79 -4.64 -0.21 -18.03
CA VAL A 79 -5.56 -1.02 -18.86
C VAL A 79 -6.58 -1.69 -17.95
N PRO A 80 -7.86 -1.77 -18.30
CA PRO A 80 -8.88 -2.46 -17.52
C PRO A 80 -8.45 -3.88 -17.14
N ARG A 81 -9.08 -4.42 -16.11
CA ARG A 81 -8.71 -5.75 -15.59
C ARG A 81 -8.83 -6.84 -16.65
N GLN A 82 -7.99 -7.88 -16.51
CA GLN A 82 -7.99 -9.08 -17.36
C GLN A 82 -7.80 -8.84 -18.87
N ASN A 83 -7.03 -7.82 -19.24
CA ASN A 83 -6.60 -7.61 -20.63
C ASN A 83 -5.24 -8.25 -20.97
N GLY A 84 -4.51 -8.80 -19.97
CA GLY A 84 -3.23 -9.46 -20.25
C GLY A 84 -2.00 -8.56 -20.06
N LYS A 85 -2.07 -7.51 -19.23
CA LYS A 85 -0.92 -6.67 -18.80
C LYS A 85 0.27 -7.49 -18.34
N THR A 86 0.02 -8.48 -17.47
CA THR A 86 1.06 -9.34 -16.90
C THR A 86 1.90 -10.04 -17.96
N LEU A 87 1.35 -10.36 -19.14
CA LEU A 87 2.14 -10.96 -20.23
C LEU A 87 3.21 -9.99 -20.75
N ILE A 88 2.88 -8.70 -20.91
CA ILE A 88 3.84 -7.66 -21.32
C ILE A 88 4.99 -7.60 -20.31
N LEU A 89 4.66 -7.51 -19.01
CA LEU A 89 5.65 -7.43 -17.94
C LEU A 89 6.53 -8.67 -17.88
N VAL A 90 5.95 -9.87 -18.04
CA VAL A 90 6.69 -11.14 -18.06
C VAL A 90 7.62 -11.21 -19.27
N ILE A 91 7.19 -10.75 -20.47
CA ILE A 91 8.04 -10.70 -21.66
C ILE A 91 9.18 -9.68 -21.46
N ARG A 92 8.90 -8.51 -20.88
CA ARG A 92 9.93 -7.51 -20.53
C ARG A 92 10.97 -8.09 -19.56
N CYS A 93 10.52 -8.82 -18.51
CA CYS A 93 11.43 -9.51 -17.60
C CYS A 93 12.23 -10.62 -18.30
N LEU A 94 11.60 -11.42 -19.16
CA LEU A 94 12.29 -12.46 -19.91
C LEU A 94 13.41 -11.89 -20.78
N TYR A 95 13.11 -10.80 -21.50
CA TYR A 95 14.08 -10.12 -22.34
C TYR A 95 15.21 -9.48 -21.50
N GLY A 96 14.85 -8.81 -20.41
CA GLY A 96 15.80 -8.21 -19.46
C GLY A 96 16.80 -9.23 -18.91
N LEU A 97 16.28 -10.36 -18.40
CA LEU A 97 17.11 -11.42 -17.85
C LEU A 97 18.05 -12.07 -18.88
N PHE A 98 17.48 -12.52 -20.02
CA PHE A 98 18.19 -13.42 -20.92
C PHE A 98 18.97 -12.72 -22.04
N VAL A 99 18.62 -11.48 -22.36
CA VAL A 99 19.25 -10.70 -23.44
C VAL A 99 20.03 -9.51 -22.90
N LEU A 100 19.43 -8.72 -22.00
CA LEU A 100 20.08 -7.51 -21.47
C LEU A 100 20.99 -7.79 -20.26
N GLY A 101 20.77 -8.89 -19.54
CA GLY A 101 21.56 -9.25 -18.36
C GLY A 101 21.17 -8.46 -17.10
N GLU A 102 19.95 -7.97 -17.03
CA GLU A 102 19.45 -7.05 -16.01
C GLU A 102 19.26 -7.70 -14.64
N ARG A 103 19.34 -6.85 -13.60
CA ARG A 103 18.87 -7.10 -12.25
C ARG A 103 17.49 -6.46 -12.09
N ILE A 104 16.47 -7.28 -11.80
CA ILE A 104 15.07 -6.89 -11.88
C ILE A 104 14.38 -7.06 -10.54
N ILE A 105 13.57 -6.08 -10.14
CA ILE A 105 12.57 -6.21 -9.08
C ILE A 105 11.18 -6.16 -9.69
N TYR A 106 10.40 -7.22 -9.49
CA TYR A 106 8.98 -7.27 -9.78
C TYR A 106 8.20 -7.18 -8.47
N SER A 107 7.50 -6.09 -8.26
CA SER A 107 6.75 -5.86 -7.02
C SER A 107 5.26 -5.77 -7.28
N SER A 108 4.44 -6.33 -6.38
CA SER A 108 2.99 -6.15 -6.40
C SER A 108 2.44 -5.90 -5.01
N GLN A 109 1.18 -5.45 -4.94
CA GLN A 109 0.49 -5.21 -3.68
C GLN A 109 0.34 -6.47 -2.82
N ARG A 110 0.10 -7.62 -3.48
CA ARG A 110 -0.16 -8.89 -2.80
C ARG A 110 0.72 -9.99 -3.36
N TRP A 111 1.18 -10.88 -2.47
CA TRP A 111 2.01 -12.01 -2.87
C TRP A 111 1.39 -12.88 -3.97
N PRO A 112 0.10 -13.27 -3.95
CA PRO A 112 -0.46 -14.10 -5.01
C PRO A 112 -0.31 -13.51 -6.42
N THR A 113 -0.31 -12.19 -6.57
CA THR A 113 -0.09 -11.51 -7.86
C THR A 113 1.37 -11.62 -8.31
N ALA A 114 2.32 -11.35 -7.41
CA ALA A 114 3.75 -11.52 -7.70
C ALA A 114 4.11 -12.99 -7.98
N GLU A 115 3.50 -13.91 -7.22
CA GLU A 115 3.67 -15.35 -7.42
C GLU A 115 3.14 -15.83 -8.78
N ASP A 116 1.98 -15.31 -9.24
CA ASP A 116 1.45 -15.65 -10.57
C ASP A 116 2.40 -15.18 -11.68
N ALA A 117 2.94 -13.97 -11.58
CA ALA A 117 3.94 -13.46 -12.52
C ALA A 117 5.22 -14.32 -12.51
N TYR A 118 5.72 -14.70 -11.33
CA TYR A 118 6.83 -15.64 -11.18
C TYR A 118 6.54 -16.98 -11.86
N LYS A 119 5.39 -17.59 -11.58
CA LYS A 119 4.98 -18.89 -12.15
C LYS A 119 4.89 -18.82 -13.68
N ARG A 120 4.37 -17.72 -14.23
CA ARG A 120 4.29 -17.49 -15.68
C ARG A 120 5.69 -17.37 -16.32
N LEU A 121 6.57 -16.57 -15.74
CA LEU A 121 7.95 -16.46 -16.22
C LEU A 121 8.68 -17.80 -16.13
N TRP A 122 8.58 -18.48 -14.99
CA TRP A 122 9.20 -19.78 -14.78
C TRP A 122 8.70 -20.84 -15.76
N ALA A 123 7.40 -20.90 -16.02
CA ALA A 123 6.82 -21.81 -17.02
C ALA A 123 7.39 -21.58 -18.43
N ILE A 124 7.62 -20.32 -18.82
CA ILE A 124 8.27 -20.00 -20.10
C ILE A 124 9.72 -20.51 -20.11
N ILE A 125 10.48 -20.24 -19.05
CA ILE A 125 11.89 -20.66 -18.93
C ILE A 125 12.02 -22.18 -19.01
N VAL A 126 11.19 -22.92 -18.25
CA VAL A 126 11.22 -24.39 -18.23
C VAL A 126 10.81 -24.99 -19.58
N SER A 127 9.89 -24.35 -20.30
CA SER A 127 9.45 -24.82 -21.63
C SER A 127 10.56 -24.77 -22.68
N ARG A 128 11.70 -24.13 -22.39
CA ARG A 128 12.82 -23.94 -23.31
C ARG A 128 14.14 -24.43 -22.68
N PRO A 129 14.66 -25.60 -23.08
CA PRO A 129 15.91 -26.13 -22.54
C PRO A 129 17.10 -25.15 -22.65
N SER A 130 17.15 -24.35 -23.73
CA SER A 130 18.19 -23.32 -23.92
C SER A 130 18.15 -22.20 -22.89
N LEU A 131 16.96 -21.85 -22.36
CA LEU A 131 16.81 -20.87 -21.28
C LEU A 131 17.02 -21.55 -19.93
N ARG A 132 16.39 -22.71 -19.71
CA ARG A 132 16.43 -23.43 -18.43
C ARG A 132 17.86 -23.75 -17.96
N LYS A 133 18.74 -24.20 -18.88
CA LYS A 133 20.14 -24.52 -18.55
C LYS A 133 21.00 -23.32 -18.12
N ARG A 134 20.55 -22.09 -18.37
CA ARG A 134 21.24 -20.86 -17.93
C ARG A 134 20.88 -20.46 -16.50
N VAL A 135 19.83 -21.04 -15.91
CA VAL A 135 19.37 -20.75 -14.56
C VAL A 135 20.19 -21.55 -13.54
N VAL A 136 20.87 -20.86 -12.62
CA VAL A 136 21.69 -21.44 -11.56
C VAL A 136 20.95 -21.49 -10.22
N LYS A 137 20.02 -20.55 -9.98
CA LYS A 137 19.20 -20.50 -8.75
C LYS A 137 17.75 -20.20 -9.09
N ASN A 138 16.85 -20.93 -8.45
CA ASN A 138 15.40 -20.72 -8.57
C ASN A 138 14.74 -21.11 -7.26
N THR A 139 14.10 -20.16 -6.59
CA THR A 139 13.38 -20.36 -5.32
C THR A 139 12.06 -19.60 -5.34
N CYS A 140 11.04 -20.16 -4.68
CA CYS A 140 9.76 -19.49 -4.48
C CYS A 140 9.19 -19.96 -3.13
N SER A 141 9.32 -19.14 -2.11
CA SER A 141 8.85 -19.46 -0.77
C SER A 141 8.70 -18.19 0.08
N GLN A 142 7.83 -18.25 1.08
CA GLN A 142 7.68 -17.21 2.12
C GLN A 142 7.54 -15.77 1.59
N GLY A 143 6.73 -15.57 0.54
CA GLY A 143 6.44 -14.24 0.02
C GLY A 143 7.50 -13.67 -0.93
N MET A 144 8.48 -14.47 -1.37
CA MET A 144 9.49 -14.08 -2.35
C MET A 144 9.73 -15.15 -3.40
N GLY A 145 9.74 -14.73 -4.71
CA GLY A 145 10.21 -15.53 -5.83
C GLY A 145 11.57 -15.02 -6.30
N TYR A 146 12.48 -15.90 -6.68
CA TYR A 146 13.83 -15.51 -7.12
C TYR A 146 14.34 -16.41 -8.23
N ILE A 147 14.89 -15.83 -9.28
CA ILE A 147 15.55 -16.54 -10.38
C ILE A 147 16.89 -15.85 -10.67
N GLU A 148 17.96 -16.64 -10.79
CA GLU A 148 19.30 -16.14 -11.12
C GLU A 148 19.92 -16.97 -12.24
N LEU A 149 20.56 -16.27 -13.16
CA LEU A 149 21.28 -16.85 -14.28
C LEU A 149 22.79 -16.93 -14.01
N ALA A 150 23.46 -17.85 -14.69
CA ALA A 150 24.92 -17.98 -14.64
C ALA A 150 25.67 -16.70 -15.08
N SER A 151 25.00 -15.79 -15.79
CA SER A 151 25.54 -14.48 -16.16
C SER A 151 25.55 -13.44 -15.02
N GLY A 152 24.90 -13.73 -13.88
CA GLY A 152 24.68 -12.78 -12.79
C GLY A 152 23.37 -11.99 -12.93
N ALA A 153 22.65 -12.09 -14.06
CA ALA A 153 21.31 -11.52 -14.20
C ALA A 153 20.34 -12.19 -13.22
N LYS A 154 19.48 -11.39 -12.58
CA LYS A 154 18.60 -11.93 -11.55
C LYS A 154 17.27 -11.16 -11.49
N ILE A 155 16.22 -11.83 -11.01
CA ILE A 155 14.92 -11.22 -10.73
C ILE A 155 14.43 -11.65 -9.38
N ALA A 156 13.94 -10.70 -8.61
CA ALA A 156 13.19 -10.92 -7.38
C ALA A 156 11.73 -10.52 -7.57
N PHE A 157 10.81 -11.41 -7.23
CA PHE A 157 9.37 -11.14 -7.13
C PHE A 157 9.04 -10.94 -5.66
N ILE A 158 8.50 -9.78 -5.32
CA ILE A 158 8.29 -9.38 -3.91
C ILE A 158 6.92 -8.75 -3.70
N THR A 159 6.47 -8.80 -2.44
CA THR A 159 5.37 -7.95 -2.00
C THR A 159 5.92 -6.59 -1.58
N ARG A 160 5.23 -5.51 -1.94
CA ARG A 160 5.64 -4.15 -1.57
C ARG A 160 5.52 -3.93 -0.06
N SER A 161 6.57 -3.36 0.52
CA SER A 161 6.59 -2.80 1.88
C SER A 161 7.63 -1.67 1.92
N SER A 162 7.61 -0.84 2.95
CA SER A 162 8.62 0.20 3.17
C SER A 162 10.04 -0.33 3.33
N ASP A 163 10.19 -1.63 3.63
CA ASP A 163 11.49 -2.31 3.77
C ASP A 163 11.83 -3.20 2.57
N SER A 164 10.99 -3.23 1.55
CA SER A 164 11.22 -4.03 0.35
C SER A 164 12.44 -3.51 -0.41
N GLY A 165 13.30 -4.43 -0.84
CA GLY A 165 14.49 -4.07 -1.63
C GLY A 165 15.76 -3.82 -0.82
N ARG A 166 15.73 -3.76 0.52
CA ARG A 166 16.96 -3.67 1.32
C ARG A 166 17.89 -4.85 1.03
N GLY A 167 19.13 -4.57 0.63
CA GLY A 167 20.11 -5.57 0.21
C GLY A 167 20.07 -5.94 -1.27
N LEU A 168 19.24 -5.27 -2.07
CA LEU A 168 19.31 -5.29 -3.53
C LEU A 168 19.92 -3.98 -4.02
N ASP A 169 21.00 -4.07 -4.77
CA ASP A 169 21.75 -2.95 -5.32
C ASP A 169 21.90 -3.09 -6.84
N GLU A 170 22.20 -1.99 -7.52
CA GLU A 170 22.37 -1.93 -8.98
C GLU A 170 21.16 -2.53 -9.73
N VAL A 171 19.95 -2.16 -9.33
CA VAL A 171 18.72 -2.63 -9.97
C VAL A 171 18.47 -1.87 -11.27
N ASP A 172 18.41 -2.61 -12.38
CA ASP A 172 18.21 -2.02 -13.71
C ASP A 172 16.73 -1.80 -14.04
N LEU A 173 15.85 -2.63 -13.50
CA LEU A 173 14.43 -2.56 -13.78
C LEU A 173 13.62 -2.76 -12.49
N VAL A 174 12.76 -1.80 -12.19
CA VAL A 174 11.71 -1.92 -11.17
C VAL A 174 10.35 -1.95 -11.85
N ILE A 175 9.53 -2.95 -11.51
CA ILE A 175 8.14 -3.07 -11.96
C ILE A 175 7.21 -2.95 -10.76
N TYR A 176 6.30 -1.98 -10.81
CA TYR A 176 5.18 -1.82 -9.90
C TYR A 176 3.90 -2.34 -10.57
N ASP A 177 3.59 -3.63 -10.37
CA ASP A 177 2.31 -4.20 -10.81
C ASP A 177 1.23 -3.89 -9.76
N GLU A 178 -0.01 -3.65 -10.20
CA GLU A 178 -1.10 -3.14 -9.35
C GLU A 178 -0.74 -1.79 -8.69
N ALA A 179 -0.24 -0.83 -9.51
CA ALA A 179 0.23 0.46 -9.02
C ALA A 179 -0.89 1.39 -8.50
N TYR A 180 -2.18 1.01 -8.62
CA TYR A 180 -3.34 1.79 -8.14
C TYR A 180 -3.34 2.03 -6.62
N ASN A 181 -2.52 1.32 -5.86
CA ASN A 181 -2.41 1.48 -4.41
C ASN A 181 -0.93 1.56 -3.98
N LEU A 182 -0.16 2.42 -4.64
CA LEU A 182 1.27 2.62 -4.39
C LEU A 182 1.49 3.80 -3.47
N THR A 183 2.28 3.62 -2.41
CA THR A 183 2.61 4.70 -1.46
C THR A 183 3.98 5.30 -1.72
N GLY A 184 4.22 6.55 -1.29
CA GLY A 184 5.51 7.22 -1.39
C GLY A 184 6.64 6.41 -0.75
N GLY A 185 6.45 5.89 0.46
CA GLY A 185 7.45 5.08 1.14
C GLY A 185 7.81 3.77 0.43
N GLN A 186 6.89 3.21 -0.37
CA GLN A 186 7.18 2.02 -1.20
C GLN A 186 8.01 2.38 -2.44
N ILE A 187 7.83 3.59 -3.00
CA ILE A 187 8.68 4.10 -4.08
C ILE A 187 10.07 4.37 -3.55
N ASP A 188 10.18 5.12 -2.46
CA ASP A 188 11.47 5.49 -1.85
C ASP A 188 12.31 4.25 -1.55
N ALA A 189 11.70 3.20 -1.00
CA ALA A 189 12.38 1.96 -0.68
C ALA A 189 13.06 1.29 -1.90
N LEU A 190 12.50 1.43 -3.10
CA LEU A 190 13.03 0.80 -4.32
C LEU A 190 13.80 1.76 -5.23
N SER A 191 13.50 3.06 -5.25
CA SER A 191 14.18 4.05 -6.10
C SER A 191 15.67 4.15 -5.80
N TRP A 192 16.05 4.09 -4.52
CA TRP A 192 17.46 4.10 -4.11
C TRP A 192 18.26 2.89 -4.62
N THR A 193 17.59 1.74 -4.89
CA THR A 193 18.25 0.54 -5.43
C THR A 193 18.70 0.73 -6.88
N GLN A 194 18.11 1.67 -7.60
CA GLN A 194 18.41 1.97 -9.01
C GLN A 194 19.54 2.99 -9.19
N MET A 195 19.94 3.72 -8.14
CA MET A 195 20.93 4.81 -8.23
C MET A 195 22.30 4.37 -8.76
N ALA A 196 22.67 3.11 -8.57
CA ALA A 196 23.93 2.56 -9.08
C ALA A 196 23.82 1.98 -10.51
N SER A 197 22.63 1.83 -11.06
CA SER A 197 22.44 1.38 -12.45
C SER A 197 22.77 2.49 -13.44
N LYS A 198 23.38 2.12 -14.56
CA LYS A 198 23.77 3.07 -15.62
C LYS A 198 22.59 3.49 -16.49
N ASN A 199 21.56 2.67 -16.58
CA ASN A 199 20.39 2.92 -17.44
C ASN A 199 19.13 2.28 -16.82
N PRO A 200 18.68 2.81 -15.65
CA PRO A 200 17.55 2.25 -14.93
C PRO A 200 16.23 2.50 -15.67
N GLN A 201 15.26 1.61 -15.46
CA GLN A 201 13.90 1.77 -15.95
C GLN A 201 12.89 1.43 -14.86
N THR A 202 11.80 2.22 -14.80
CA THR A 202 10.67 1.98 -13.90
C THR A 202 9.39 1.77 -14.71
N ILE A 203 8.61 0.74 -14.37
CA ILE A 203 7.34 0.44 -15.04
C ILE A 203 6.22 0.43 -14.01
N TYR A 204 5.23 1.29 -14.22
CA TYR A 204 3.96 1.31 -13.49
C TYR A 204 2.90 0.61 -14.33
N ALA A 205 2.37 -0.50 -13.86
CA ALA A 205 1.30 -1.23 -14.55
C ALA A 205 0.06 -1.33 -13.64
N SER A 206 -1.09 -0.91 -14.14
CA SER A 206 -2.29 -0.81 -13.31
C SER A 206 -3.58 -0.99 -14.11
N SER A 207 -4.69 -1.19 -13.43
CA SER A 207 -6.02 -0.73 -13.83
C SER A 207 -6.24 0.69 -13.34
N ALA A 208 -7.36 1.31 -13.74
CA ALA A 208 -7.75 2.62 -13.26
C ALA A 208 -7.88 2.63 -11.72
N VAL A 209 -7.66 3.79 -11.10
CA VAL A 209 -7.83 3.97 -9.65
C VAL A 209 -9.31 4.05 -9.31
N ASN A 210 -9.67 3.51 -8.15
CA ASN A 210 -10.94 3.77 -7.49
C ASN A 210 -10.60 4.39 -6.12
N ALA A 211 -10.66 5.72 -6.02
CA ALA A 211 -10.29 6.45 -4.82
C ALA A 211 -11.08 6.01 -3.58
N ASP A 212 -12.37 5.66 -3.75
CA ASP A 212 -13.23 5.16 -2.66
C ASP A 212 -12.71 3.85 -2.02
N LYS A 213 -11.94 3.05 -2.80
CA LYS A 213 -11.41 1.75 -2.36
C LYS A 213 -9.90 1.75 -2.14
N HIS A 214 -9.20 2.69 -2.77
CA HIS A 214 -7.74 2.75 -2.82
C HIS A 214 -7.25 4.17 -2.55
N PRO A 215 -7.21 4.59 -1.27
CA PRO A 215 -6.82 5.95 -0.89
C PRO A 215 -5.39 6.32 -1.30
N ASN A 216 -4.51 5.34 -1.48
CA ASN A 216 -3.12 5.57 -1.91
C ASN A 216 -2.96 5.74 -3.44
N GLY A 217 -4.02 6.10 -4.15
CA GLY A 217 -4.01 6.28 -5.61
C GLY A 217 -3.26 7.51 -6.10
N LEU A 218 -2.88 8.45 -5.23
CA LEU A 218 -2.24 9.73 -5.57
C LEU A 218 -0.96 9.58 -6.40
N ILE A 219 -0.12 8.60 -6.08
CA ILE A 219 1.14 8.36 -6.83
C ILE A 219 0.84 8.04 -8.30
N LEU A 220 -0.07 7.10 -8.55
CA LEU A 220 -0.43 6.75 -9.93
C LEU A 220 -1.16 7.90 -10.63
N THR A 221 -1.95 8.69 -9.89
CA THR A 221 -2.59 9.91 -10.39
C THR A 221 -1.55 10.94 -10.85
N GLY A 222 -0.49 11.15 -10.06
CA GLY A 222 0.61 12.02 -10.44
C GLY A 222 1.36 11.53 -11.69
N VAL A 223 1.63 10.22 -11.79
CA VAL A 223 2.24 9.63 -13.00
C VAL A 223 1.31 9.79 -14.21
N ARG A 224 0.00 9.58 -14.02
CA ARG A 224 -1.01 9.80 -15.07
C ARG A 224 -1.05 11.26 -15.54
N ALA A 225 -1.02 12.21 -14.61
CA ALA A 225 -1.01 13.64 -14.94
C ALA A 225 0.24 14.02 -15.78
N ARG A 226 1.43 13.50 -15.44
CA ARG A 226 2.64 13.62 -16.23
C ARG A 226 2.45 13.06 -17.65
N GLY A 227 1.84 11.87 -17.77
CA GLY A 227 1.56 11.23 -19.06
C GLY A 227 0.60 12.04 -19.92
N LEU A 228 -0.47 12.58 -19.35
CA LEU A 228 -1.42 13.46 -20.04
C LEU A 228 -0.79 14.80 -20.45
N ALA A 229 0.21 15.26 -19.71
CA ALA A 229 1.00 16.45 -20.05
C ALA A 229 2.12 16.18 -21.07
N HIS A 230 2.27 14.95 -21.57
CA HIS A 230 3.34 14.53 -22.46
C HIS A 230 4.75 14.82 -21.91
N ASP A 231 4.97 14.48 -20.63
CA ASP A 231 6.25 14.65 -19.94
C ASP A 231 7.35 13.82 -20.61
N GLU A 232 8.48 14.48 -20.92
CA GLU A 232 9.62 13.83 -21.61
C GLU A 232 10.16 12.65 -20.79
N GLY A 233 10.47 11.56 -21.47
CA GLY A 233 10.98 10.34 -20.84
C GLY A 233 9.92 9.42 -20.23
N LEU A 234 8.65 9.79 -20.25
CA LEU A 234 7.55 8.93 -19.81
C LEU A 234 6.78 8.34 -21.00
N TYR A 235 6.86 7.00 -21.16
CA TYR A 235 5.87 6.28 -21.96
C TYR A 235 4.57 6.17 -21.15
N PHE A 236 3.48 6.67 -21.69
CA PHE A 236 2.16 6.59 -21.07
C PHE A 236 1.13 6.05 -22.04
N ALA A 237 0.41 4.99 -21.64
CA ALA A 237 -0.70 4.44 -22.41
C ALA A 237 -1.86 4.12 -21.46
N GLU A 238 -3.02 4.74 -21.68
CA GLU A 238 -4.25 4.50 -20.93
C GLU A 238 -5.35 4.02 -21.84
N PHE A 239 -5.82 2.79 -21.60
CA PHE A 239 -6.96 2.20 -22.28
C PHE A 239 -8.22 2.41 -21.43
N MET A 240 -9.14 3.17 -21.97
CA MET A 240 -10.45 3.41 -21.36
C MET A 240 -11.48 3.66 -22.48
N ALA A 241 -12.76 3.52 -22.18
CA ALA A 241 -13.80 3.98 -23.07
C ALA A 241 -13.97 5.49 -22.93
N PRO A 242 -14.35 6.21 -24.02
CA PRO A 242 -14.81 7.59 -23.91
C PRO A 242 -15.93 7.72 -22.86
N PRO A 243 -15.88 8.72 -21.96
CA PRO A 243 -16.80 8.80 -20.82
C PRO A 243 -18.26 9.13 -21.20
N ASP A 244 -18.48 9.63 -22.40
CA ASP A 244 -19.80 9.95 -22.97
C ASP A 244 -20.54 8.75 -23.56
N MET A 245 -19.89 7.58 -23.65
CA MET A 245 -20.52 6.36 -24.17
C MET A 245 -21.43 5.68 -23.14
N PRO A 246 -22.49 4.97 -23.58
CA PRO A 246 -23.41 4.26 -22.68
C PRO A 246 -22.68 3.17 -21.90
N ARG A 247 -22.77 3.17 -20.57
CA ARG A 247 -22.07 2.20 -19.69
C ARG A 247 -22.50 0.75 -19.86
N ASP A 248 -23.67 0.50 -20.40
CA ASP A 248 -24.28 -0.83 -20.60
C ASP A 248 -24.09 -1.37 -22.03
N SER A 249 -23.35 -0.66 -22.89
CA SER A 249 -23.09 -1.05 -24.27
C SER A 249 -21.89 -1.99 -24.39
N LEU A 250 -21.99 -2.99 -25.26
CA LEU A 250 -20.86 -3.84 -25.64
C LEU A 250 -19.79 -3.07 -26.43
N ASP A 251 -20.20 -2.07 -27.20
CA ASP A 251 -19.28 -1.25 -27.99
C ASP A 251 -18.40 -0.40 -27.07
N THR A 252 -18.99 0.15 -25.99
CA THR A 252 -18.23 0.82 -24.93
C THR A 252 -17.17 -0.12 -24.31
N ALA A 253 -17.56 -1.36 -24.02
CA ALA A 253 -16.61 -2.35 -23.53
C ALA A 253 -15.53 -2.71 -24.55
N ARG A 254 -15.82 -2.73 -25.87
CA ARG A 254 -14.82 -2.94 -26.92
C ARG A 254 -13.83 -1.79 -27.01
N MET A 255 -14.29 -0.56 -26.80
CA MET A 255 -13.42 0.64 -26.78
C MET A 255 -12.41 0.60 -25.63
N ALA A 256 -12.81 0.12 -24.46
CA ALA A 256 -11.94 0.08 -23.27
C ALA A 256 -10.98 -1.12 -23.24
N ASN A 257 -11.36 -2.24 -23.87
CA ASN A 257 -10.68 -3.53 -23.66
C ASN A 257 -9.95 -4.00 -24.92
N PRO A 258 -8.64 -3.74 -25.04
CA PRO A 258 -7.89 -4.10 -26.24
C PRO A 258 -7.84 -5.62 -26.51
N SER A 259 -8.12 -6.45 -25.50
CA SER A 259 -8.17 -7.93 -25.65
C SER A 259 -9.60 -8.46 -25.81
N TYR A 260 -10.55 -7.59 -26.17
CA TYR A 260 -11.93 -7.99 -26.40
C TYR A 260 -12.04 -8.94 -27.61
N GLY A 261 -12.85 -10.00 -27.44
CA GLY A 261 -12.99 -11.09 -28.40
C GLY A 261 -12.01 -12.25 -28.17
N VAL A 262 -10.89 -12.00 -27.47
CA VAL A 262 -9.90 -13.03 -27.10
C VAL A 262 -10.02 -13.40 -25.63
N ILE A 263 -9.96 -12.41 -24.73
CA ILE A 263 -10.04 -12.62 -23.28
C ILE A 263 -11.43 -12.27 -22.77
N GLN A 264 -11.90 -11.04 -23.00
CA GLN A 264 -13.29 -10.66 -22.73
C GLN A 264 -14.16 -11.07 -23.93
N THR A 265 -15.39 -11.45 -23.66
CA THR A 265 -16.35 -11.85 -24.68
C THR A 265 -17.70 -11.20 -24.39
N ASP A 266 -18.54 -11.08 -25.41
CA ASP A 266 -19.92 -10.57 -25.28
C ASP A 266 -20.65 -11.23 -24.12
N ALA A 267 -20.54 -12.55 -23.97
CA ALA A 267 -21.21 -13.30 -22.92
C ALA A 267 -20.74 -12.88 -21.51
N LYS A 268 -19.42 -12.69 -21.32
CA LYS A 268 -18.83 -12.25 -20.04
C LYS A 268 -19.27 -10.83 -19.70
N ILE A 269 -19.19 -9.91 -20.67
CA ILE A 269 -19.58 -8.51 -20.46
C ILE A 269 -21.08 -8.38 -20.20
N ARG A 270 -21.95 -9.06 -20.98
CA ARG A 270 -23.39 -9.09 -20.70
C ARG A 270 -23.71 -9.65 -19.31
N LYS A 271 -22.93 -10.64 -18.83
CA LYS A 271 -23.08 -11.18 -17.47
C LYS A 271 -22.70 -10.12 -16.43
N ALA A 272 -21.60 -9.38 -16.63
CA ALA A 272 -21.18 -8.31 -15.72
C ALA A 272 -22.21 -7.18 -15.66
N ILE A 273 -22.70 -6.69 -16.84
CA ILE A 273 -23.73 -5.67 -16.94
C ILE A 273 -25.01 -6.11 -16.20
N ARG A 274 -25.50 -7.33 -16.44
CA ARG A 274 -26.67 -7.85 -15.70
C ARG A 274 -26.43 -7.93 -14.19
N GLY A 275 -25.19 -8.18 -13.77
CA GLY A 275 -24.79 -8.22 -12.36
C GLY A 275 -24.84 -6.86 -11.66
N CYS A 276 -24.78 -5.74 -12.40
CA CYS A 276 -24.91 -4.40 -11.84
C CYS A 276 -26.34 -4.10 -11.39
N GLY A 277 -27.35 -4.58 -12.14
CA GLY A 277 -28.76 -4.36 -11.80
C GLY A 277 -29.08 -2.87 -11.61
N ASN A 278 -29.76 -2.55 -10.52
CA ASN A 278 -30.11 -1.17 -10.14
C ASN A 278 -29.19 -0.61 -9.04
N VAL A 279 -28.01 -1.22 -8.82
CA VAL A 279 -27.08 -0.84 -7.74
C VAL A 279 -25.97 0.04 -8.32
N GLU A 280 -25.97 1.32 -8.01
CA GLU A 280 -25.03 2.29 -8.57
C GLU A 280 -23.57 2.00 -8.19
N GLU A 281 -23.30 1.55 -6.97
CA GLU A 281 -21.95 1.14 -6.55
C GLU A 281 -21.37 0.03 -7.44
N ARG A 282 -22.21 -0.91 -7.91
CA ARG A 282 -21.79 -1.96 -8.85
C ARG A 282 -21.48 -1.39 -10.23
N TRP A 283 -22.21 -0.40 -10.67
CA TRP A 283 -21.95 0.31 -11.92
C TRP A 283 -20.65 1.11 -11.82
N THR A 284 -20.41 1.78 -10.73
CA THR A 284 -19.15 2.45 -10.44
C THR A 284 -17.97 1.47 -10.51
N SER A 285 -18.09 0.34 -9.81
CA SER A 285 -17.07 -0.71 -9.86
C SER A 285 -16.88 -1.28 -11.27
N TYR A 286 -17.96 -1.50 -12.04
CA TYR A 286 -17.89 -1.95 -13.43
C TYR A 286 -17.20 -0.89 -14.32
N GLY A 287 -17.53 0.39 -14.13
CA GLY A 287 -16.88 1.51 -14.83
C GLY A 287 -15.37 1.51 -14.65
N VAL A 288 -14.91 1.41 -13.41
CA VAL A 288 -13.47 1.38 -13.11
C VAL A 288 -12.81 0.12 -13.67
N GLU A 289 -13.37 -1.06 -13.40
CA GLU A 289 -12.70 -2.34 -13.65
C GLU A 289 -12.80 -2.80 -15.11
N ALA A 290 -13.90 -2.48 -15.81
CA ALA A 290 -14.16 -2.97 -17.15
C ALA A 290 -14.14 -1.87 -18.23
N LEU A 291 -14.39 -0.60 -17.87
CA LEU A 291 -14.43 0.51 -18.84
C LEU A 291 -13.24 1.46 -18.68
N GLY A 292 -12.42 1.30 -17.64
CA GLY A 292 -11.27 2.17 -17.38
C GLY A 292 -11.66 3.56 -16.86
N TRP A 293 -12.90 3.77 -16.43
CA TRP A 293 -13.38 5.04 -15.88
C TRP A 293 -12.93 5.17 -14.43
N GLY A 294 -11.71 5.65 -14.24
CA GLY A 294 -11.11 5.82 -12.92
C GLY A 294 -11.77 6.92 -12.11
N ILE A 295 -11.89 6.69 -10.82
CA ILE A 295 -12.10 7.72 -9.81
C ILE A 295 -10.70 8.08 -9.30
N TRP A 296 -10.15 9.15 -9.85
CA TRP A 296 -8.78 9.55 -9.59
C TRP A 296 -8.75 10.51 -8.40
N PRO A 297 -8.00 10.21 -7.32
CA PRO A 297 -7.81 11.18 -6.25
C PRO A 297 -7.08 12.40 -6.81
N THR A 298 -7.54 13.60 -6.47
CA THR A 298 -6.84 14.85 -6.73
C THR A 298 -6.08 15.27 -5.48
N GLU A 299 -5.06 16.12 -5.62
CA GLU A 299 -4.39 16.72 -4.46
C GLU A 299 -5.36 17.60 -3.64
N ASP A 300 -6.43 18.06 -4.29
CA ASP A 300 -7.54 18.80 -3.68
C ASP A 300 -8.70 17.89 -3.22
N ASP A 301 -8.76 16.63 -3.65
CA ASP A 301 -9.55 15.62 -2.97
C ASP A 301 -8.81 15.33 -1.64
N ASP A 302 -8.89 16.29 -0.75
CA ASP A 302 -8.78 16.00 0.64
C ASP A 302 -9.64 14.74 0.88
N HIS A 303 -9.02 13.57 1.09
CA HIS A 303 -9.61 12.64 2.02
C HIS A 303 -9.95 13.52 3.19
N GLU A 304 -11.22 13.82 3.35
CA GLU A 304 -11.69 14.62 4.49
C GLU A 304 -11.03 13.94 5.68
N ALA A 305 -9.89 14.52 6.06
CA ALA A 305 -9.03 13.92 7.06
C ALA A 305 -9.96 13.69 8.22
N VAL A 306 -10.03 12.47 8.73
CA VAL A 306 -11.00 12.13 9.79
C VAL A 306 -10.99 13.18 10.90
N ILE A 307 -9.83 13.79 11.13
CA ILE A 307 -9.64 14.98 11.99
C ILE A 307 -8.88 16.01 11.13
N ASP A 308 -9.43 17.21 11.05
CA ASP A 308 -8.83 18.32 10.29
C ASP A 308 -7.36 18.54 10.70
N PRO A 309 -6.41 18.53 9.74
CA PRO A 309 -4.99 18.71 10.01
C PRO A 309 -4.66 20.04 10.71
N GLU A 310 -5.45 21.10 10.50
CA GLU A 310 -5.27 22.38 11.18
C GLU A 310 -5.68 22.27 12.66
N VAL A 311 -6.85 21.66 12.92
CA VAL A 311 -7.32 21.37 14.27
C VAL A 311 -6.32 20.48 15.01
N TRP A 312 -5.78 19.45 14.33
CA TRP A 312 -4.75 18.58 14.91
C TRP A 312 -3.49 19.35 15.28
N ARG A 313 -2.97 20.17 14.37
CA ARG A 313 -1.77 20.99 14.60
C ARG A 313 -1.93 21.96 15.76
N ASP A 314 -3.12 22.57 15.90
CA ASP A 314 -3.40 23.55 16.94
C ASP A 314 -3.48 22.94 18.36
N MET A 315 -3.64 21.61 18.46
CA MET A 315 -3.58 20.86 19.72
C MET A 315 -2.14 20.54 20.16
N ALA A 316 -1.13 20.87 19.36
CA ALA A 316 0.27 20.61 19.71
C ALA A 316 0.69 21.42 20.94
N ASN A 317 1.26 20.73 21.94
CA ASN A 317 1.77 21.30 23.17
C ASN A 317 3.06 20.57 23.56
N THR A 318 4.19 21.21 23.36
CA THR A 318 5.52 20.63 23.62
C THR A 318 5.95 20.72 25.10
N ALA A 319 5.16 21.36 25.96
CA ALA A 319 5.45 21.50 27.39
C ALA A 319 4.17 21.33 28.24
N PRO A 320 3.48 20.18 28.18
CA PRO A 320 2.26 19.96 28.95
C PRO A 320 2.57 19.88 30.44
N VAL A 321 1.67 20.43 31.28
CA VAL A 321 1.72 20.22 32.72
C VAL A 321 0.87 19.00 33.03
N LEU A 322 1.50 17.83 33.13
CA LEU A 322 0.83 16.56 33.36
C LEU A 322 0.41 16.38 34.83
N ARG A 323 -0.73 15.69 35.05
CA ARG A 323 -1.31 15.41 36.38
C ARG A 323 -1.98 14.04 36.41
N GLY A 324 -2.01 13.43 37.60
CA GLY A 324 -2.71 12.18 37.86
C GLY A 324 -1.96 10.96 37.28
N GLN A 325 -2.71 9.88 37.09
CA GLN A 325 -2.19 8.60 36.62
C GLN A 325 -1.99 8.61 35.10
N VAL A 326 -1.09 7.75 34.63
CA VAL A 326 -0.89 7.48 33.22
C VAL A 326 -1.58 6.19 32.81
N ALA A 327 -2.19 6.16 31.63
CA ALA A 327 -2.68 4.96 30.99
C ALA A 327 -1.78 4.63 29.80
N LEU A 328 -1.47 3.37 29.61
CA LEU A 328 -0.67 2.87 28.50
C LEU A 328 -1.54 2.02 27.56
N ALA A 329 -1.21 2.00 26.28
CA ALA A 329 -1.77 1.04 25.35
C ALA A 329 -0.73 0.58 24.34
N LEU A 330 -0.81 -0.71 24.02
CA LEU A 330 0.07 -1.38 23.06
C LEU A 330 -0.70 -1.83 21.85
N ASP A 331 -0.19 -1.52 20.68
CA ASP A 331 -0.64 -2.05 19.41
C ASP A 331 0.53 -2.59 18.59
N ARG A 332 0.22 -3.35 17.54
CA ARG A 332 1.22 -3.89 16.62
C ARG A 332 0.71 -3.82 15.20
N THR A 333 1.60 -3.50 14.26
CA THR A 333 1.25 -3.48 12.83
C THR A 333 0.72 -4.83 12.35
N LEU A 334 -0.18 -4.82 11.36
CA LEU A 334 -0.80 -6.06 10.86
C LEU A 334 0.20 -7.05 10.28
N ASP A 335 1.34 -6.57 9.76
CA ASP A 335 2.45 -7.41 9.29
C ASP A 335 3.29 -7.97 10.44
N GLY A 336 2.98 -7.58 11.69
CA GLY A 336 3.66 -8.03 12.90
C GLY A 336 5.08 -7.49 13.09
N ARG A 337 5.50 -6.46 12.36
CA ARG A 337 6.88 -5.96 12.40
C ARG A 337 7.13 -4.94 13.49
N HIS A 338 6.25 -3.93 13.61
CA HIS A 338 6.46 -2.80 14.52
C HIS A 338 5.46 -2.81 15.65
N TRP A 339 5.95 -2.51 16.85
CA TRP A 339 5.16 -2.32 18.04
C TRP A 339 4.96 -0.83 18.28
N ALA A 340 3.76 -0.42 18.67
CA ALA A 340 3.43 0.94 19.04
C ALA A 340 2.96 0.97 20.50
N LEU A 341 3.70 1.65 21.36
CA LEU A 341 3.30 1.95 22.73
C LEU A 341 2.93 3.42 22.81
N ALA A 342 1.71 3.70 23.28
CA ALA A 342 1.24 5.04 23.56
C ALA A 342 0.94 5.23 25.04
N ALA A 343 1.10 6.47 25.49
CA ALA A 343 0.71 6.93 26.81
C ALA A 343 -0.37 8.01 26.70
N ALA A 344 -1.29 8.05 27.68
CA ALA A 344 -2.25 9.11 27.87
C ALA A 344 -2.26 9.56 29.32
N GLN A 345 -2.27 10.88 29.56
CA GLN A 345 -2.29 11.46 30.88
C GLN A 345 -3.08 12.78 30.92
N ALA A 346 -3.77 13.07 31.99
CA ALA A 346 -4.49 14.34 32.14
C ALA A 346 -3.51 15.51 32.28
N THR A 347 -3.90 16.66 31.74
CA THR A 347 -3.16 17.92 31.86
C THR A 347 -3.80 18.83 32.92
N ALA A 348 -3.04 19.82 33.38
CA ALA A 348 -3.52 20.78 34.37
C ALA A 348 -4.67 21.68 33.88
N ASP A 349 -4.79 21.86 32.57
CA ASP A 349 -5.82 22.63 31.86
C ASP A 349 -7.04 21.78 31.48
N GLY A 350 -7.08 20.52 31.92
CA GLY A 350 -8.24 19.62 31.76
C GLY A 350 -8.29 18.86 30.42
N ARG A 351 -7.22 18.91 29.62
CA ARG A 351 -7.09 18.12 28.40
C ARG A 351 -6.48 16.73 28.68
N THR A 352 -6.59 15.83 27.72
CA THR A 352 -5.86 14.56 27.72
C THR A 352 -4.64 14.71 26.81
N HIS A 353 -3.45 14.56 27.36
CA HIS A 353 -2.20 14.53 26.62
C HIS A 353 -1.89 13.11 26.17
N ILE A 354 -1.52 12.94 24.91
CA ILE A 354 -1.18 11.66 24.29
C ILE A 354 0.20 11.73 23.66
N GLU A 355 0.99 10.67 23.82
CA GLU A 355 2.31 10.53 23.21
C GLU A 355 2.58 9.10 22.79
N ILE A 356 3.40 8.94 21.73
CA ILE A 356 3.96 7.66 21.31
C ILE A 356 5.34 7.53 21.95
N GLY A 357 5.47 6.62 22.89
CA GLY A 357 6.73 6.37 23.57
C GLY A 357 7.64 5.38 22.86
N PHE A 358 7.06 4.50 22.02
CA PHE A 358 7.81 3.45 21.33
C PHE A 358 7.15 3.12 20.01
N PHE A 359 7.91 3.15 18.91
CA PHE A 359 7.47 2.62 17.63
C PHE A 359 8.66 2.03 16.88
N GLN A 360 8.89 0.73 17.05
CA GLN A 360 10.01 0.05 16.38
C GLN A 360 9.79 -1.46 16.30
N SER A 361 10.65 -2.11 15.52
CA SER A 361 10.67 -3.56 15.41
C SER A 361 11.31 -4.16 16.64
N ALA A 362 10.63 -5.14 17.24
CA ALA A 362 11.13 -5.90 18.37
C ALA A 362 10.56 -7.32 18.36
N THR A 363 11.28 -8.25 18.96
CA THR A 363 10.77 -9.58 19.27
C THR A 363 9.71 -9.52 20.39
N HIS A 364 8.97 -10.59 20.58
CA HIS A 364 8.00 -10.67 21.69
C HIS A 364 8.67 -10.51 23.06
N ASP A 365 9.87 -11.08 23.24
CA ASP A 365 10.58 -11.03 24.54
C ASP A 365 11.15 -9.64 24.80
N GLU A 366 11.69 -8.96 23.80
CA GLU A 366 12.14 -7.57 23.90
C GLU A 366 10.95 -6.63 24.20
N ALA A 367 9.80 -6.80 23.55
CA ALA A 367 8.60 -6.01 23.83
C ALA A 367 8.11 -6.20 25.26
N VAL A 368 8.09 -7.44 25.77
CA VAL A 368 7.70 -7.73 27.16
C VAL A 368 8.70 -7.12 28.16
N ALA A 369 10.01 -7.28 27.90
CA ALA A 369 11.05 -6.71 28.77
C ALA A 369 10.96 -5.16 28.86
N TYR A 370 10.72 -4.52 27.72
CA TYR A 370 10.50 -3.08 27.65
C TYR A 370 9.26 -2.65 28.44
N LEU A 371 8.13 -3.34 28.23
CA LEU A 371 6.89 -3.03 28.97
C LEU A 371 7.04 -3.22 30.47
N LEU A 372 7.76 -4.23 30.93
CA LEU A 372 8.06 -4.42 32.36
C LEU A 372 8.77 -3.20 32.93
N ALA A 373 9.81 -2.73 32.27
CA ALA A 373 10.56 -1.56 32.72
C ALA A 373 9.69 -0.28 32.76
N VAL A 374 8.84 -0.08 31.74
CA VAL A 374 7.95 1.08 31.68
C VAL A 374 6.86 1.02 32.77
N VAL A 375 6.24 -0.15 32.96
CA VAL A 375 5.20 -0.35 34.00
C VAL A 375 5.80 -0.17 35.40
N GLU A 376 6.98 -0.70 35.66
CA GLU A 376 7.67 -0.52 36.94
C GLU A 376 8.03 0.96 37.21
N ALA A 377 8.49 1.68 36.18
CA ALA A 377 8.89 3.07 36.33
C ALA A 377 7.71 4.05 36.47
N TRP A 378 6.58 3.77 35.82
CA TRP A 378 5.50 4.74 35.69
C TRP A 378 4.24 4.40 36.49
N ASP A 379 4.08 3.17 36.98
CA ASP A 379 2.92 2.67 37.70
C ASP A 379 1.58 3.06 37.04
N PRO A 380 1.36 2.64 35.76
CA PRO A 380 0.19 3.05 35.02
C PRO A 380 -1.09 2.47 35.62
N CYS A 381 -2.19 3.24 35.51
CA CYS A 381 -3.50 2.74 35.97
C CYS A 381 -4.00 1.56 35.13
N VAL A 382 -3.55 1.42 33.91
CA VAL A 382 -3.91 0.32 33.00
C VAL A 382 -2.91 0.22 31.86
N LEU A 383 -2.68 -1.01 31.34
CA LEU A 383 -2.13 -1.30 30.01
C LEU A 383 -3.24 -1.91 29.17
N VAL A 384 -3.58 -1.28 28.03
CA VAL A 384 -4.70 -1.71 27.15
C VAL A 384 -4.15 -2.35 25.89
N ILE A 385 -4.76 -3.47 25.47
CA ILE A 385 -4.45 -4.16 24.21
C ILE A 385 -5.77 -4.57 23.52
N ASP A 386 -5.91 -4.30 22.21
CA ASP A 386 -7.05 -4.81 21.46
C ASP A 386 -6.86 -6.31 21.13
N ARG A 387 -7.87 -7.14 21.44
CA ARG A 387 -7.89 -8.59 21.16
C ARG A 387 -7.68 -8.93 19.68
N LYS A 388 -8.03 -8.03 18.76
CA LYS A 388 -7.83 -8.19 17.31
C LYS A 388 -6.46 -7.70 16.82
N SER A 389 -5.70 -7.03 17.68
CA SER A 389 -4.33 -6.63 17.35
C SER A 389 -3.39 -7.81 17.35
N PRO A 390 -2.40 -7.87 16.44
CA PRO A 390 -1.29 -8.80 16.57
C PRO A 390 -0.52 -8.66 17.90
N ALA A 391 -0.66 -7.54 18.61
CA ALA A 391 -0.10 -7.34 19.95
C ALA A 391 -0.69 -8.28 21.00
N ALA A 392 -1.92 -8.77 20.83
CA ALA A 392 -2.54 -9.74 21.73
C ALA A 392 -1.74 -11.05 21.88
N ALA A 393 -0.86 -11.36 20.93
CA ALA A 393 -0.03 -12.57 20.98
C ALA A 393 0.94 -12.63 22.19
N ILE A 394 1.19 -11.51 22.87
CA ILE A 394 2.06 -11.50 24.07
C ILE A 394 1.28 -11.49 25.39
N GLU A 395 -0.06 -11.53 25.38
CA GLU A 395 -0.91 -11.48 26.60
C GLU A 395 -0.45 -12.50 27.65
N ALA A 396 -0.29 -13.78 27.27
CA ALA A 396 0.14 -14.81 28.20
C ALA A 396 1.54 -14.57 28.80
N LYS A 397 2.47 -13.98 28.02
CA LYS A 397 3.80 -13.62 28.51
C LYS A 397 3.76 -12.44 29.47
N LEU A 398 2.90 -11.45 29.22
CA LEU A 398 2.69 -10.32 30.13
C LEU A 398 2.12 -10.76 31.47
N ILE A 399 1.09 -11.63 31.45
CA ILE A 399 0.50 -12.20 32.66
C ILE A 399 1.55 -13.00 33.45
N ALA A 400 2.35 -13.81 32.78
CA ALA A 400 3.42 -14.58 33.42
C ALA A 400 4.52 -13.67 34.02
N ALA A 401 4.69 -12.46 33.47
CA ALA A 401 5.61 -11.45 33.96
C ALA A 401 5.00 -10.52 35.04
N GLY A 402 3.73 -10.73 35.43
CA GLY A 402 3.04 -9.96 36.46
C GLY A 402 2.30 -8.72 35.94
N ILE A 403 2.16 -8.55 34.63
CA ILE A 403 1.35 -7.49 34.02
C ILE A 403 0.06 -8.09 33.49
N GLU A 404 -1.08 -7.63 33.99
CA GLU A 404 -2.42 -8.04 33.55
C GLU A 404 -3.01 -6.96 32.64
N PRO A 405 -2.94 -7.12 31.29
CA PRO A 405 -3.44 -6.09 30.38
C PRO A 405 -4.97 -6.13 30.30
N GLU A 406 -5.59 -4.97 30.14
CA GLU A 406 -7.01 -4.88 29.79
C GLU A 406 -7.18 -5.18 28.29
N MET A 407 -7.92 -6.25 28.02
CA MET A 407 -8.13 -6.75 26.66
C MET A 407 -9.45 -6.24 26.06
N THR A 408 -9.39 -5.24 25.18
CA THR A 408 -10.59 -4.66 24.54
C THR A 408 -11.14 -5.55 23.43
N GLY A 409 -12.44 -5.45 23.21
CA GLY A 409 -13.17 -6.04 22.08
C GLY A 409 -13.71 -4.97 21.13
N ALA A 410 -14.47 -5.40 20.11
CA ALA A 410 -15.02 -4.49 19.11
C ALA A 410 -15.91 -3.36 19.66
N PRO A 411 -16.77 -3.58 20.68
CA PRO A 411 -17.56 -2.50 21.26
C PRO A 411 -16.70 -1.43 21.97
N GLN A 412 -15.71 -1.85 22.75
CA GLN A 412 -14.81 -0.92 23.43
C GLN A 412 -13.94 -0.14 22.43
N MET A 413 -13.49 -0.79 21.35
CA MET A 413 -12.76 -0.12 20.28
C MET A 413 -13.61 0.97 19.62
N ALA A 414 -14.89 0.72 19.33
CA ALA A 414 -15.79 1.73 18.78
C ALA A 414 -15.94 2.93 19.72
N VAL A 415 -16.18 2.67 21.00
CA VAL A 415 -16.28 3.73 22.03
C VAL A 415 -14.96 4.51 22.13
N ALA A 416 -13.82 3.83 22.06
CA ALA A 416 -12.51 4.47 22.08
C ALA A 416 -12.30 5.40 20.87
N CYS A 417 -12.65 4.94 19.65
CA CYS A 417 -12.52 5.72 18.43
C CYS A 417 -13.44 6.95 18.42
N ILE A 418 -14.69 6.78 18.81
CA ILE A 418 -15.67 7.88 18.91
C ILE A 418 -15.19 8.92 19.94
N GLY A 419 -14.80 8.47 21.14
CA GLY A 419 -14.33 9.38 22.17
C GLY A 419 -13.02 10.09 21.81
N PHE A 420 -12.11 9.43 21.11
CA PHE A 420 -10.88 10.08 20.60
C PHE A 420 -11.23 11.17 19.56
N TYR A 421 -12.14 10.88 18.66
CA TYR A 421 -12.61 11.82 17.64
C TYR A 421 -13.30 13.04 18.28
N ASP A 422 -14.19 12.81 19.25
CA ASP A 422 -14.90 13.88 19.96
C ASP A 422 -13.93 14.80 20.71
N ASP A 423 -12.98 14.23 21.44
CA ASP A 423 -11.96 15.02 22.15
C ASP A 423 -11.06 15.80 21.20
N ALA A 424 -10.69 15.21 20.06
CA ALA A 424 -9.90 15.90 19.04
C ALA A 424 -10.66 17.08 18.42
N THR A 425 -11.92 16.88 18.05
CA THR A 425 -12.74 17.92 17.41
C THR A 425 -13.17 19.03 18.37
N THR A 426 -13.21 18.74 19.67
CA THR A 426 -13.55 19.73 20.72
C THR A 426 -12.32 20.35 21.40
N GLY A 427 -11.09 20.01 20.96
CA GLY A 427 -9.85 20.54 21.51
C GLY A 427 -9.49 20.03 22.90
N LEU A 428 -10.06 18.90 23.33
CA LEU A 428 -9.79 18.24 24.62
C LEU A 428 -8.59 17.29 24.58
N LEU A 429 -7.95 17.09 23.42
CA LEU A 429 -6.67 16.42 23.29
C LEU A 429 -5.50 17.42 23.25
N SER A 430 -4.32 16.93 23.60
CA SER A 430 -3.04 17.59 23.28
C SER A 430 -1.97 16.54 22.98
N HIS A 431 -0.94 16.90 22.22
CA HIS A 431 0.18 16.04 21.85
C HIS A 431 1.44 16.86 21.62
N THR A 432 2.62 16.25 21.59
CA THR A 432 3.89 16.96 21.38
C THR A 432 4.21 17.27 19.92
N GLY A 433 3.33 16.94 18.98
CA GLY A 433 3.56 17.14 17.53
C GLY A 433 4.41 16.05 16.89
N GLN A 434 4.41 14.85 17.47
CA GLN A 434 5.17 13.71 16.92
C GLN A 434 4.72 13.37 15.50
N GLN A 435 5.65 13.40 14.55
CA GLN A 435 5.38 13.15 13.13
C GLN A 435 4.73 11.79 12.90
N ILE A 436 5.17 10.77 13.63
CA ILE A 436 4.64 9.41 13.50
C ILE A 436 3.15 9.31 13.84
N LEU A 437 2.67 10.08 14.80
CA LEU A 437 1.26 10.13 15.16
C LEU A 437 0.47 10.95 14.13
N THR A 438 1.06 12.03 13.63
CA THR A 438 0.49 12.86 12.56
C THR A 438 0.35 12.07 11.27
N ASP A 439 1.37 11.31 10.86
CA ASP A 439 1.32 10.46 9.65
C ASP A 439 0.28 9.33 9.79
N ALA A 440 0.19 8.72 10.98
CA ALA A 440 -0.82 7.71 11.27
C ALA A 440 -2.24 8.27 11.17
N LEU A 441 -2.46 9.51 11.65
CA LEU A 441 -3.74 10.20 11.55
C LEU A 441 -4.07 10.59 10.10
N ALA A 442 -3.12 11.11 9.34
CA ALA A 442 -3.30 11.49 7.94
C ALA A 442 -3.69 10.30 7.05
N SER A 443 -3.25 9.08 7.42
CA SER A 443 -3.61 7.84 6.71
C SER A 443 -4.82 7.11 7.31
N ALA A 444 -5.47 7.67 8.33
CA ALA A 444 -6.58 7.04 9.02
C ALA A 444 -7.87 7.10 8.20
N VAL A 445 -8.60 5.99 8.19
CA VAL A 445 -9.92 5.87 7.55
C VAL A 445 -10.91 5.28 8.56
N LYS A 446 -12.15 5.78 8.56
CA LYS A 446 -13.25 5.21 9.35
C LYS A 446 -13.76 3.94 8.67
N ARG A 447 -13.90 2.87 9.43
CA ARG A 447 -14.58 1.65 9.02
C ARG A 447 -15.91 1.55 9.78
N GLU A 448 -17.01 1.56 9.05
CA GLU A 448 -18.35 1.36 9.63
C GLU A 448 -18.45 0.00 10.31
N MET A 449 -19.17 -0.02 11.42
CA MET A 449 -19.50 -1.20 12.19
C MET A 449 -21.03 -1.40 12.26
N PRO A 450 -21.50 -2.62 12.52
CA PRO A 450 -22.93 -2.84 12.74
C PRO A 450 -23.47 -1.89 13.80
N GLN A 451 -24.65 -1.32 13.58
CA GLN A 451 -25.37 -0.39 14.47
C GLN A 451 -24.97 1.10 14.36
N GLY A 452 -24.20 1.48 13.33
CA GLY A 452 -23.85 2.88 13.07
C GLY A 452 -22.61 3.38 13.83
N ASP A 453 -21.96 2.52 14.60
CA ASP A 453 -20.64 2.78 15.19
C ASP A 453 -19.54 2.71 14.13
N TRP A 454 -18.33 3.19 14.46
CA TRP A 454 -17.18 3.08 13.59
C TRP A 454 -15.89 2.82 14.37
N ALA A 455 -14.88 2.30 13.69
CA ALA A 455 -13.52 2.14 14.22
C ALA A 455 -12.49 2.51 13.15
N TRP A 456 -11.24 2.74 13.56
CA TRP A 456 -10.14 2.91 12.62
C TRP A 456 -9.99 1.67 11.71
N ASP A 457 -9.89 1.89 10.38
CA ASP A 457 -9.64 0.81 9.43
C ASP A 457 -8.15 0.47 9.37
N ARG A 458 -7.76 -0.63 10.01
CA ARG A 458 -6.38 -1.13 9.98
C ARG A 458 -5.95 -1.66 8.62
N THR A 459 -6.88 -1.85 7.69
CA THR A 459 -6.64 -2.46 6.37
C THR A 459 -6.57 -1.44 5.23
N ALA A 460 -6.83 -0.18 5.49
CA ALA A 460 -6.87 0.90 4.50
C ALA A 460 -5.49 1.29 3.91
N GLY A 461 -4.42 0.60 4.29
CA GLY A 461 -3.10 0.70 3.64
C GLY A 461 -2.08 1.60 4.35
N GLY A 462 -2.48 2.43 5.30
CA GLY A 462 -1.57 3.22 6.13
C GLY A 462 -1.10 2.47 7.39
N VAL A 463 0.00 2.92 7.98
CA VAL A 463 0.48 2.42 9.27
C VAL A 463 -0.19 3.21 10.39
N ILE A 464 -1.33 2.73 10.88
CA ILE A 464 -2.14 3.43 11.90
C ILE A 464 -1.97 2.88 13.32
N SER A 465 -1.05 1.94 13.54
CA SER A 465 -0.81 1.37 14.89
C SER A 465 -0.47 2.43 15.95
N PRO A 466 0.28 3.50 15.68
CA PRO A 466 0.48 4.59 16.64
C PRO A 466 -0.85 5.28 17.02
N LEU A 467 -1.72 5.55 16.06
CA LEU A 467 -3.04 6.16 16.31
C LEU A 467 -3.94 5.22 17.10
N VAL A 468 -3.95 3.93 16.77
CA VAL A 468 -4.74 2.93 17.51
C VAL A 468 -4.26 2.82 18.97
N ALA A 469 -2.95 2.79 19.20
CA ALA A 469 -2.39 2.79 20.54
C ALA A 469 -2.77 4.08 21.31
N ALA A 470 -2.63 5.27 20.70
CA ALA A 470 -3.03 6.55 21.33
C ALA A 470 -4.53 6.58 21.65
N THR A 471 -5.38 6.07 20.75
CA THR A 471 -6.84 5.96 20.95
C THR A 471 -7.18 5.09 22.16
N LEU A 472 -6.53 3.93 22.27
CA LEU A 472 -6.74 3.00 23.40
C LEU A 472 -6.15 3.52 24.71
N ALA A 473 -5.00 4.21 24.69
CA ALA A 473 -4.44 4.85 25.88
C ALA A 473 -5.38 5.94 26.43
N ARG A 474 -5.93 6.80 25.54
CA ARG A 474 -6.95 7.79 25.92
C ARG A 474 -8.19 7.12 26.52
N TRP A 475 -8.69 6.06 25.91
CA TRP A 475 -9.83 5.31 26.44
C TRP A 475 -9.50 4.69 27.80
N GLY A 476 -8.33 4.08 27.96
CA GLY A 476 -7.86 3.49 29.20
C GLY A 476 -7.80 4.52 30.34
N LEU A 477 -7.30 5.73 30.06
CA LEU A 477 -7.27 6.81 31.03
C LEU A 477 -8.68 7.20 31.47
N THR A 478 -9.63 7.28 30.54
CA THR A 478 -11.03 7.63 30.86
C THR A 478 -11.73 6.54 31.70
N ALA A 479 -11.44 5.26 31.39
CA ALA A 479 -12.12 4.13 32.03
C ALA A 479 -11.51 3.75 33.39
N PHE A 480 -10.20 3.92 33.58
CA PHE A 480 -9.46 3.42 34.76
C PHE A 480 -8.72 4.53 35.53
N GLY A 481 -8.54 5.71 34.93
CA GLY A 481 -7.92 6.84 35.61
C GLY A 481 -8.81 7.36 36.74
N SER A 482 -8.27 7.40 37.95
CA SER A 482 -9.01 7.99 39.08
C SER A 482 -8.96 9.51 39.05
N THR A 483 -10.12 10.16 39.15
CA THR A 483 -10.24 11.62 39.24
C THR A 483 -9.96 12.14 40.65
N THR A 484 -9.81 11.26 41.62
CA THR A 484 -9.57 11.64 43.02
C THR A 484 -8.05 11.70 43.27
N PRO A 485 -7.50 12.84 43.76
CA PRO A 485 -6.12 12.86 44.21
C PRO A 485 -5.95 11.83 45.35
N PRO A 486 -4.84 11.07 45.39
CA PRO A 486 -4.61 10.17 46.50
C PRO A 486 -4.63 10.97 47.80
N PRO A 487 -5.25 10.44 48.88
CA PRO A 487 -5.28 11.13 50.17
C PRO A 487 -3.84 11.41 50.60
N ALA A 488 -3.56 12.66 51.00
CA ALA A 488 -2.25 13.07 51.46
C ALA A 488 -1.79 12.10 52.55
N SER A 489 -0.68 11.37 52.30
CA SER A 489 -0.09 10.51 53.32
C SER A 489 0.20 11.33 54.56
N PRO A 490 -0.12 10.86 55.77
CA PRO A 490 0.22 11.57 56.98
C PRO A 490 1.73 11.74 57.06
N SER A 491 2.18 12.96 57.24
CA SER A 491 3.59 13.31 57.38
C SER A 491 4.19 12.65 58.63
N THR A 492 4.83 11.51 58.47
CA THR A 492 5.78 10.98 59.46
C THR A 492 7.19 11.34 58.96
N GLY A 493 7.90 12.06 59.82
CA GLY A 493 9.12 12.80 59.60
C GLY A 493 10.24 12.10 58.80
N THR A 494 10.96 12.97 58.13
CA THR A 494 12.38 12.89 57.75
C THR A 494 12.92 11.55 57.28
N ALA A 495 12.70 11.26 55.98
CA ALA A 495 13.72 10.63 55.13
C ALA A 495 13.68 11.36 53.79
N ALA A 496 14.81 11.83 53.32
CA ALA A 496 14.91 12.49 52.02
C ALA A 496 14.42 11.55 50.94
N ALA A 497 13.31 11.87 50.31
CA ALA A 497 12.83 11.18 49.14
C ALA A 497 13.84 11.40 48.01
N PRO A 498 14.15 10.35 47.19
CA PRO A 498 14.90 10.56 45.99
C PRO A 498 14.13 11.54 45.09
N SER A 499 14.80 12.60 44.69
CA SER A 499 14.27 13.62 43.80
C SER A 499 13.78 12.94 42.51
N ARG A 500 12.45 12.92 42.28
CA ARG A 500 11.90 12.58 40.99
C ARG A 500 12.55 13.49 39.93
N PRO A 501 13.02 12.96 38.81
CA PRO A 501 13.49 13.81 37.74
C PRO A 501 12.32 14.74 37.34
N ARG A 502 12.53 16.04 37.38
CA ARG A 502 11.61 17.01 36.81
C ARG A 502 11.59 16.78 35.33
N SER A 503 10.48 16.24 34.81
CA SER A 503 10.29 16.09 33.38
C SER A 503 10.36 17.47 32.73
N SER A 504 11.32 17.69 31.89
CA SER A 504 11.28 18.76 30.89
C SER A 504 10.25 18.33 29.83
N GLY A 505 8.98 18.62 30.00
CA GLY A 505 7.91 18.58 29.00
C GLY A 505 7.80 17.43 27.99
N GLU A 506 8.75 16.52 27.91
CA GLU A 506 8.70 15.31 27.09
C GLU A 506 8.51 14.08 27.98
N LEU A 507 7.58 13.21 27.59
CA LEU A 507 7.47 11.85 28.09
C LEU A 507 8.66 11.06 27.55
N ASP A 508 9.83 11.20 28.18
CA ASP A 508 11.03 10.48 27.75
C ASP A 508 10.99 9.03 28.24
N VAL A 509 10.34 8.19 27.43
CA VAL A 509 10.22 6.75 27.67
C VAL A 509 11.57 6.05 27.66
N PHE A 510 12.59 6.63 27.04
CA PHE A 510 13.94 6.07 27.00
C PHE A 510 14.71 6.31 28.31
N ALA A 511 14.39 7.37 29.06
CA ALA A 511 15.03 7.61 30.36
C ALA A 511 14.59 6.60 31.45
N ALA A 512 13.54 5.84 31.24
CA ALA A 512 13.08 4.80 32.15
C ALA A 512 13.67 3.40 31.88
N ALA A 513 14.38 3.23 30.76
CA ALA A 513 14.90 1.92 30.30
C ALA A 513 16.44 1.76 30.44
N PHE A 514 17.16 2.80 30.99
CA PHE A 514 18.61 2.73 31.20
C PHE A 514 19.03 3.32 32.54
#